data_3d225e2279fae4895e0b6a8923e3be46
#
_entry.id   3d225e2279fae4895e0b6a8923e3be46
#
_cell.length_a   1.000
_cell.length_b   1.000
_cell.length_c   1.000
_cell.angle_alpha   90.00
_cell.angle_beta   90.00
_cell.angle_gamma   90.00
#
_symmetry.space_group_name_H-M   'P 1'
#
loop_
_entity.id
_entity.type
_entity.pdbx_description
1 polymer ?
#
loop_
_entity_poly.entity_id
_entity_poly.type
_entity_poly.pdbx_seq_one_letter_code
_entity_poly.pdbx_strand_id
1 'polypeptide(L)'
;MILRSSSGYCMPFEEPIKQDVQMSLGYGEQKNPVTGETFFHHGIDFSVNHYLLSAVATGTVSAIGSDAEHGIYQTIRYGKYEVTYRHLSNVFANFSQSVKAGQTIAISGDLLHMEVRFDGEEINPLEFLTMLYG
;
A
#
# COMPACT_ATOMS: atom_id res chain seq x y z
N MET A 1 1.80 16.35 -6.86
CA MET A 1 1.93 15.72 -8.19
C MET A 1 2.16 14.23 -8.03
N ILE A 2 1.58 13.43 -8.90
CA ILE A 2 1.67 11.97 -8.83
C ILE A 2 2.63 11.48 -9.91
N LEU A 3 3.55 10.59 -9.53
CA LEU A 3 4.47 9.98 -10.47
C LEU A 3 3.73 8.96 -11.33
N ARG A 4 3.81 9.10 -12.65
CA ARG A 4 3.27 8.13 -13.59
C ARG A 4 4.40 7.37 -14.27
N SER A 5 4.24 6.06 -14.33
CA SER A 5 5.17 5.22 -15.09
C SER A 5 4.81 5.24 -16.58
N SER A 6 5.75 4.76 -17.42
CA SER A 6 5.50 4.65 -18.87
C SER A 6 4.39 3.65 -19.18
N SER A 7 4.03 2.76 -18.28
CA SER A 7 2.95 1.79 -18.45
C SER A 7 1.56 2.34 -18.11
N GLY A 8 1.46 3.62 -17.73
CA GLY A 8 0.19 4.23 -17.35
C GLY A 8 -0.21 4.06 -15.90
N TYR A 9 0.63 3.42 -15.09
CA TYR A 9 0.40 3.32 -13.66
C TYR A 9 0.89 4.56 -12.95
N CYS A 10 0.40 4.77 -11.73
CA CYS A 10 0.89 5.81 -10.83
C CYS A 10 1.51 5.19 -9.61
N MET A 11 2.49 5.85 -9.03
CA MET A 11 2.99 5.46 -7.71
C MET A 11 1.95 5.86 -6.65
N PRO A 12 1.87 5.09 -5.54
CA PRO A 12 0.91 5.41 -4.48
C PRO A 12 1.23 6.70 -3.74
N PHE A 13 2.44 7.23 -3.88
CA PHE A 13 2.90 8.42 -3.18
C PHE A 13 3.03 9.59 -4.14
N GLU A 14 2.94 10.81 -3.59
CA GLU A 14 3.07 12.03 -4.39
C GLU A 14 4.48 12.20 -4.99
N GLU A 15 4.52 12.88 -6.14
CA GLU A 15 5.75 13.28 -6.80
C GLU A 15 6.29 14.60 -6.25
N PRO A 16 7.61 14.75 -6.12
CA PRO A 16 8.56 13.65 -6.14
C PRO A 16 8.41 12.79 -4.90
N ILE A 17 8.74 11.52 -5.01
CA ILE A 17 8.71 10.64 -3.83
C ILE A 17 9.67 11.21 -2.81
N LYS A 18 9.13 11.52 -1.65
CA LYS A 18 9.91 12.19 -0.62
C LYS A 18 10.86 11.22 0.06
N GLN A 19 11.97 11.76 0.58
CA GLN A 19 12.92 10.96 1.34
C GLN A 19 12.32 10.46 2.66
N ASP A 20 11.24 11.10 3.13
CA ASP A 20 10.52 10.67 4.32
C ASP A 20 9.60 9.47 4.06
N VAL A 21 9.38 9.09 2.81
CA VAL A 21 8.66 7.87 2.47
C VAL A 21 9.69 6.74 2.40
N GLN A 22 10.02 6.20 3.56
CA GLN A 22 11.06 5.18 3.70
C GLN A 22 10.45 3.88 4.18
N MET A 23 10.96 2.77 3.65
CA MET A 23 10.59 1.45 4.11
C MET A 23 11.21 1.22 5.49
N SER A 24 10.36 1.05 6.50
CA SER A 24 10.82 0.79 7.87
C SER A 24 10.91 -0.69 8.19
N LEU A 25 10.18 -1.54 7.47
CA LEU A 25 10.24 -2.99 7.65
C LEU A 25 9.89 -3.66 6.31
N GLY A 26 10.76 -4.54 5.85
CA GLY A 26 10.61 -5.24 4.57
C GLY A 26 9.75 -6.48 4.68
N TYR A 27 9.43 -7.03 3.51
CA TYR A 27 8.67 -8.27 3.37
C TYR A 27 9.56 -9.48 3.67
N GLY A 28 8.95 -10.51 4.25
CA GLY A 28 9.60 -11.78 4.44
C GLY A 28 10.09 -12.01 5.86
N GLU A 29 11.06 -12.90 5.99
CA GLU A 29 11.59 -13.25 7.29
C GLU A 29 12.36 -12.09 7.92
N GLN A 30 11.98 -11.75 9.14
CA GLN A 30 12.57 -10.66 9.90
C GLN A 30 12.94 -11.16 11.29
N LYS A 31 13.82 -10.45 11.96
CA LYS A 31 14.24 -10.77 13.30
C LYS A 31 13.92 -9.62 14.25
N ASN A 32 13.25 -9.93 15.35
CA ASN A 32 12.98 -8.93 16.38
C ASN A 32 14.31 -8.53 17.03
N PRO A 33 14.72 -7.26 16.98
CA PRO A 33 16.02 -6.85 17.52
C PRO A 33 16.11 -6.93 19.03
N VAL A 34 14.97 -6.98 19.73
CA VAL A 34 14.93 -7.04 21.19
C VAL A 34 14.94 -8.47 21.68
N THR A 35 14.05 -9.33 21.15
CA THR A 35 13.89 -10.70 21.61
C THR A 35 14.74 -11.71 20.86
N GLY A 36 15.20 -11.37 19.65
CA GLY A 36 15.92 -12.27 18.76
C GLY A 36 15.02 -13.28 18.05
N GLU A 37 13.72 -13.23 18.28
CA GLU A 37 12.78 -14.14 17.63
C GLU A 37 12.60 -13.77 16.15
N THR A 38 12.48 -14.79 15.32
CA THR A 38 12.18 -14.59 13.90
C THR A 38 10.67 -14.60 13.69
N PHE A 39 10.22 -13.80 12.72
CA PHE A 39 8.83 -13.79 12.30
C PHE A 39 8.76 -13.50 10.79
N PHE A 40 7.63 -13.81 10.18
CA PHE A 40 7.43 -13.53 8.77
C PHE A 40 6.53 -12.30 8.63
N HIS A 41 7.03 -11.28 7.93
CA HIS A 41 6.29 -10.04 7.67
C HIS A 41 5.61 -10.14 6.32
N HIS A 42 4.28 -10.08 6.30
CA HIS A 42 3.47 -10.34 5.11
C HIS A 42 3.25 -9.10 4.24
N GLY A 43 3.97 -8.05 4.46
CA GLY A 43 3.85 -6.81 3.71
C GLY A 43 5.09 -5.95 3.89
N ILE A 44 4.94 -4.68 3.55
CA ILE A 44 6.00 -3.68 3.76
C ILE A 44 5.42 -2.55 4.61
N ASP A 45 6.20 -2.11 5.59
CA ASP A 45 5.87 -0.94 6.38
C ASP A 45 6.65 0.27 5.87
N PHE A 46 5.95 1.38 5.73
CA PHE A 46 6.54 2.66 5.35
C PHE A 46 6.40 3.65 6.51
N SER A 47 7.48 4.37 6.77
CA SER A 47 7.51 5.42 7.78
C SER A 47 6.96 6.71 7.17
N VAL A 48 5.66 6.94 7.41
CA VAL A 48 4.93 8.10 6.88
C VAL A 48 4.09 8.70 7.99
N ASN A 49 3.55 9.88 7.76
CA ASN A 49 2.66 10.52 8.73
C ASN A 49 1.56 11.28 7.99
N HIS A 50 0.34 10.73 8.04
CA HIS A 50 -0.84 11.30 7.39
C HIS A 50 -0.57 11.62 5.93
N TYR A 51 -0.01 10.66 5.21
CA TYR A 51 0.39 10.81 3.83
C TYR A 51 -0.79 10.48 2.91
N LEU A 52 -1.04 11.32 1.91
CA LEU A 52 -2.09 11.08 0.92
C LEU A 52 -1.66 9.97 -0.01
N LEU A 53 -2.51 8.98 -0.16
CA LEU A 53 -2.26 7.82 -1.01
C LEU A 53 -3.10 7.90 -2.27
N SER A 54 -2.51 7.48 -3.38
CA SER A 54 -3.15 7.51 -4.69
C SER A 54 -3.34 6.10 -5.23
N ALA A 55 -4.43 5.91 -5.97
CA ALA A 55 -4.63 4.69 -6.74
C ALA A 55 -3.52 4.57 -7.78
N VAL A 56 -3.01 3.36 -7.97
CA VAL A 56 -1.90 3.12 -8.90
C VAL A 56 -2.36 2.83 -10.31
N ALA A 57 -3.63 2.48 -10.48
CA ALA A 57 -4.22 2.12 -11.77
C ALA A 57 -5.74 2.22 -11.64
N THR A 58 -6.45 1.95 -12.73
CA THR A 58 -7.89 1.74 -12.66
C THR A 58 -8.16 0.49 -11.84
N GLY A 59 -9.08 0.61 -10.89
CA GLY A 59 -9.40 -0.49 -10.00
C GLY A 59 -10.75 -0.30 -9.32
N THR A 60 -11.03 -1.21 -8.39
CA THR A 60 -12.26 -1.20 -7.61
C THR A 60 -11.94 -1.49 -6.16
N VAL A 61 -12.54 -0.74 -5.26
CA VAL A 61 -12.39 -1.00 -3.81
C VAL A 61 -13.12 -2.28 -3.47
N SER A 62 -12.39 -3.31 -3.07
CA SER A 62 -12.93 -4.65 -2.81
C SER A 62 -13.18 -4.92 -1.32
N ALA A 63 -12.58 -4.14 -0.43
CA ALA A 63 -12.83 -4.29 1.00
C ALA A 63 -12.45 -3.02 1.74
N ILE A 64 -13.19 -2.72 2.80
CA ILE A 64 -12.85 -1.69 3.78
C ILE A 64 -13.25 -2.24 5.15
N GLY A 65 -12.40 -2.02 6.13
CA GLY A 65 -12.72 -2.43 7.49
C GLY A 65 -11.76 -1.80 8.47
N SER A 66 -11.85 -2.24 9.71
CA SER A 66 -10.95 -1.80 10.75
C SER A 66 -10.78 -2.90 11.78
N ASP A 67 -9.61 -2.93 12.42
CA ASP A 67 -9.39 -3.79 13.57
C ASP A 67 -8.60 -3.01 14.62
N ALA A 68 -8.61 -3.53 15.85
CA ALA A 68 -7.98 -2.84 16.97
C ALA A 68 -6.47 -2.77 16.86
N GLU A 69 -5.87 -3.69 16.12
CA GLU A 69 -4.43 -3.83 16.03
C GLU A 69 -3.83 -3.00 14.89
N HIS A 70 -4.53 -2.93 13.75
CA HIS A 70 -3.99 -2.34 12.52
C HIS A 70 -4.78 -1.12 12.03
N GLY A 71 -5.79 -0.67 12.77
CA GLY A 71 -6.59 0.48 12.38
C GLY A 71 -7.45 0.22 11.16
N ILE A 72 -7.70 1.27 10.38
CA ILE A 72 -8.50 1.17 9.17
C ILE A 72 -7.68 0.55 8.05
N TYR A 73 -8.31 -0.34 7.27
CA TYR A 73 -7.69 -0.86 6.07
C TYR A 73 -8.61 -0.69 4.87
N GLN A 74 -8.01 -0.66 3.68
CA GLN A 74 -8.71 -0.57 2.41
C GLN A 74 -7.99 -1.48 1.42
N THR A 75 -8.75 -2.33 0.74
CA THR A 75 -8.23 -3.21 -0.31
C THR A 75 -8.75 -2.73 -1.65
N ILE A 76 -7.86 -2.59 -2.62
CA ILE A 76 -8.20 -2.20 -3.99
C ILE A 76 -7.72 -3.28 -4.93
N ARG A 77 -8.60 -3.70 -5.82
CA ARG A 77 -8.28 -4.66 -6.89
C ARG A 77 -7.91 -3.90 -8.15
N TYR A 78 -6.68 -4.11 -8.61
CA TYR A 78 -6.16 -3.56 -9.85
C TYR A 78 -5.90 -4.73 -10.81
N GLY A 79 -6.92 -5.14 -11.56
CA GLY A 79 -6.79 -6.33 -12.40
C GLY A 79 -6.55 -7.58 -11.57
N LYS A 80 -5.45 -8.26 -11.82
CA LYS A 80 -5.06 -9.45 -11.05
C LYS A 80 -4.32 -9.10 -9.75
N TYR A 81 -3.93 -7.85 -9.56
CA TYR A 81 -3.31 -7.39 -8.32
C TYR A 81 -4.37 -6.97 -7.34
N GLU A 82 -4.13 -7.29 -6.07
CA GLU A 82 -4.97 -6.85 -4.98
C GLU A 82 -4.06 -6.25 -3.91
N VAL A 83 -4.26 -4.98 -3.60
CA VAL A 83 -3.40 -4.25 -2.68
C VAL A 83 -4.21 -3.85 -1.46
N THR A 84 -3.72 -4.21 -0.28
CA THR A 84 -4.32 -3.82 1.00
C THR A 84 -3.44 -2.79 1.68
N TYR A 85 -4.03 -1.65 1.98
CA TYR A 85 -3.40 -0.55 2.70
C TYR A 85 -3.94 -0.55 4.12
N ARG A 86 -3.05 -0.68 5.12
CA ARG A 86 -3.41 -0.75 6.54
C ARG A 86 -2.83 0.42 7.32
N HIS A 87 -3.31 0.64 8.52
CA HIS A 87 -2.95 1.77 9.39
C HIS A 87 -3.38 3.10 8.79
N LEU A 88 -4.56 3.12 8.17
CA LEU A 88 -5.09 4.34 7.60
C LEU A 88 -5.80 5.16 8.66
N SER A 89 -5.76 6.49 8.51
CA SER A 89 -6.54 7.39 9.35
C SER A 89 -7.90 7.69 8.72
N ASN A 90 -8.00 7.64 7.38
CA ASN A 90 -9.27 7.86 6.69
C ASN A 90 -9.21 7.28 5.27
N VAL A 91 -10.37 7.00 4.70
CA VAL A 91 -10.50 6.53 3.33
C VAL A 91 -11.43 7.48 2.56
N PHE A 92 -11.10 7.71 1.29
CA PHE A 92 -11.85 8.61 0.42
C PHE A 92 -12.57 7.87 -0.71
N ALA A 93 -12.29 6.59 -0.89
CA ALA A 93 -12.98 5.74 -1.85
C ALA A 93 -13.64 4.60 -1.09
N ASN A 94 -14.94 4.43 -1.29
CA ASN A 94 -15.77 3.50 -0.53
C ASN A 94 -15.85 2.13 -1.20
N PHE A 95 -16.39 1.15 -0.48
CA PHE A 95 -16.58 -0.21 -0.98
C PHE A 95 -17.31 -0.21 -2.31
N SER A 96 -16.83 -1.01 -3.25
CA SER A 96 -17.30 -1.19 -4.62
C SER A 96 -17.15 0.04 -5.54
N GLN A 97 -16.60 1.14 -5.04
CA GLN A 97 -16.34 2.32 -5.85
C GLN A 97 -15.17 2.07 -6.80
N SER A 98 -15.30 2.55 -8.04
CA SER A 98 -14.21 2.52 -9.01
C SER A 98 -13.25 3.67 -8.75
N VAL A 99 -11.97 3.42 -8.97
CA VAL A 99 -10.92 4.43 -8.86
C VAL A 99 -10.08 4.45 -10.12
N LYS A 100 -9.40 5.57 -10.35
CA LYS A 100 -8.51 5.76 -11.50
C LYS A 100 -7.11 6.07 -11.01
N ALA A 101 -6.11 5.75 -11.83
CA ALA A 101 -4.72 6.06 -11.52
C ALA A 101 -4.56 7.53 -11.14
N GLY A 102 -3.92 7.79 -10.03
CA GLY A 102 -3.68 9.14 -9.51
C GLY A 102 -4.79 9.68 -8.63
N GLN A 103 -5.93 9.01 -8.55
CA GLN A 103 -7.02 9.43 -7.66
C GLN A 103 -6.62 9.22 -6.21
N THR A 104 -6.87 10.21 -5.34
CA THR A 104 -6.62 10.06 -3.91
C THR A 104 -7.61 9.07 -3.32
N ILE A 105 -7.11 8.04 -2.66
CA ILE A 105 -7.94 6.94 -2.14
C ILE A 105 -8.01 6.92 -0.63
N ALA A 106 -6.97 7.39 0.05
CA ALA A 106 -6.90 7.33 1.51
C ALA A 106 -5.81 8.24 2.03
N ILE A 107 -5.79 8.42 3.33
CA ILE A 107 -4.69 9.07 4.03
C ILE A 107 -4.17 8.10 5.09
N SER A 108 -2.84 7.94 5.17
CA SER A 108 -2.23 7.05 6.14
C SER A 108 -2.37 7.62 7.56
N GLY A 109 -2.14 6.77 8.57
CA GLY A 109 -1.84 7.22 9.91
C GLY A 109 -0.36 7.59 10.01
N ASP A 110 0.23 7.28 11.16
CA ASP A 110 1.67 7.51 11.40
C ASP A 110 2.55 6.37 10.86
N LEU A 111 1.95 5.44 10.17
CA LEU A 111 2.58 4.28 9.56
C LEU A 111 1.69 3.83 8.40
N LEU A 112 2.28 3.26 7.37
CA LEU A 112 1.54 2.55 6.32
C LEU A 112 2.06 1.14 6.22
N HIS A 113 1.16 0.16 6.34
CA HIS A 113 1.46 -1.25 6.05
C HIS A 113 0.76 -1.62 4.74
N MET A 114 1.51 -2.18 3.81
CA MET A 114 1.02 -2.49 2.47
C MET A 114 1.25 -3.96 2.16
N GLU A 115 0.19 -4.64 1.76
CA GLU A 115 0.23 -6.05 1.36
C GLU A 115 -0.23 -6.16 -0.08
N VAL A 116 0.37 -7.07 -0.84
CA VAL A 116 0.02 -7.27 -2.25
C VAL A 116 -0.19 -8.75 -2.53
N ARG A 117 -1.26 -9.05 -3.27
CA ARG A 117 -1.51 -10.37 -3.85
C ARG A 117 -1.56 -10.24 -5.36
N PHE A 118 -1.05 -11.24 -6.04
CA PHE A 118 -1.18 -11.37 -7.49
C PHE A 118 -1.86 -12.69 -7.79
N ASP A 119 -2.98 -12.63 -8.49
CA ASP A 119 -3.77 -13.81 -8.86
C ASP A 119 -4.09 -14.69 -7.63
N GLY A 120 -4.40 -14.01 -6.50
CA GLY A 120 -4.76 -14.67 -5.25
C GLY A 120 -3.61 -15.08 -4.36
N GLU A 121 -2.37 -14.95 -4.82
CA GLU A 121 -1.19 -15.34 -4.06
C GLU A 121 -0.43 -14.13 -3.52
N GLU A 122 -0.05 -14.19 -2.26
CA GLU A 122 0.75 -13.14 -1.65
C GLU A 122 2.12 -13.04 -2.31
N ILE A 123 2.53 -11.82 -2.64
CA ILE A 123 3.86 -11.54 -3.20
C ILE A 123 4.55 -10.47 -2.37
N ASN A 124 5.86 -10.36 -2.58
CA ASN A 124 6.62 -9.25 -2.02
C ASN A 124 6.16 -7.95 -2.68
N PRO A 125 5.63 -6.98 -1.90
CA PRO A 125 5.16 -5.72 -2.48
C PRO A 125 6.20 -4.96 -3.30
N LEU A 126 7.50 -5.19 -3.07
CA LEU A 126 8.54 -4.55 -3.88
C LEU A 126 8.45 -4.97 -5.35
N GLU A 127 8.02 -6.20 -5.64
CA GLU A 127 7.81 -6.65 -7.02
C GLU A 127 6.75 -5.80 -7.70
N PHE A 128 5.65 -5.51 -6.99
CA PHE A 128 4.58 -4.67 -7.48
C PHE A 128 5.04 -3.23 -7.69
N LEU A 129 5.71 -2.65 -6.70
CA LEU A 129 6.19 -1.26 -6.78
C LEU A 129 7.22 -1.10 -7.89
N THR A 130 8.11 -2.07 -8.07
CA THR A 130 9.10 -2.04 -9.14
C THR A 130 8.41 -2.09 -10.51
N MET A 131 7.36 -2.90 -10.65
CA MET A 131 6.60 -2.99 -11.89
C MET A 131 5.94 -1.65 -12.26
N LEU A 132 5.52 -0.87 -11.27
CA LEU A 132 4.88 0.43 -11.52
C LEU A 132 5.82 1.44 -12.20
N TYR A 133 7.12 1.33 -11.93
CA TYR A 133 8.10 2.20 -12.60
C TYR A 133 8.40 1.72 -14.02
N GLY A 134 8.13 0.49 -14.27
CA GLY A 134 8.48 -0.21 -15.47
C GLY A 134 8.13 -0.02 -16.71
#